data_13ff235564664415034faf51763ba3a4
#
_entry.id   13ff235564664415034faf51763ba3a4
#
_cell.length_a   1.000
_cell.length_b   1.000
_cell.length_c   1.000
_cell.angle_alpha   90.00
_cell.angle_beta   90.00
_cell.angle_gamma   90.00
#
_symmetry.space_group_name_H-M   'P 1'
#
loop_
_entity.id
_entity.type
_entity.pdbx_description
1 polymer ?
#
loop_
_entity_poly.entity_id
_entity_poly.type
_entity_poly.pdbx_seq_one_letter_code
_entity_poly.pdbx_strand_id
1 'polypeptide(L)'
;MTALESSDDTVTVAEISSFQLETIEAFHPEVSAVLNITPDHLNRHHTMENYIAAKESITCNQTKEDVCVLNYENEYTRAFGEKCPAKVIYFSSARKLENGLYLDGEDICLARDSHIDRLMNIHDMNLVGICNVENVMAAIAIAQSMDVPMETILKTVKSFKAVEHRIEFVASKRGVVYYNDSKATNPDAAIQGIKAMDRPTVLIGGGYDKQNEYDEWIAAFDGKVKCFVLIGQTKEKIAACAKAHGISNIVYADTFKEAFDICVDRAEAGDAVLLSPACASWGMFPNYEVRGRDFKEFVNQLEE
;
A
#
# COMPACT_ATOMS: atom_id res chain seq x y z
N MET A 1 18.33 -18.49 -5.97
CA MET A 1 18.15 -19.58 -6.97
C MET A 1 17.94 -19.04 -8.39
N THR A 2 17.34 -17.87 -8.56
CA THR A 2 17.11 -17.24 -9.88
C THR A 2 18.40 -16.87 -10.65
N ALA A 3 19.50 -16.57 -9.98
CA ALA A 3 20.74 -16.18 -10.64
C ALA A 3 21.46 -17.32 -11.43
N LEU A 4 21.09 -18.58 -11.19
CA LEU A 4 21.68 -19.74 -11.90
C LEU A 4 21.05 -20.01 -13.27
N GLU A 5 19.90 -19.40 -13.55
CA GLU A 5 19.15 -19.55 -14.82
C GLU A 5 19.08 -18.23 -15.60
N SER A 6 19.82 -17.19 -15.17
CA SER A 6 19.83 -15.88 -15.83
C SER A 6 20.76 -15.87 -17.05
N SER A 7 20.37 -15.13 -18.06
CA SER A 7 21.17 -14.78 -19.24
C SER A 7 21.38 -13.27 -19.30
N ASP A 8 22.16 -12.78 -20.24
CA ASP A 8 22.40 -11.35 -20.45
C ASP A 8 21.08 -10.56 -20.75
N ASP A 9 20.05 -11.26 -21.23
CA ASP A 9 18.72 -10.68 -21.50
C ASP A 9 17.75 -10.76 -20.31
N THR A 10 18.20 -11.28 -19.15
CA THR A 10 17.34 -11.47 -17.99
C THR A 10 17.27 -10.20 -17.14
N VAL A 11 16.07 -9.64 -16.95
CA VAL A 11 15.83 -8.56 -16.00
C VAL A 11 15.49 -9.15 -14.63
N THR A 12 16.28 -8.79 -13.62
CA THR A 12 16.02 -9.17 -12.22
C THR A 12 15.39 -8.00 -11.48
N VAL A 13 14.18 -8.19 -10.96
CA VAL A 13 13.51 -7.23 -10.09
C VAL A 13 13.66 -7.67 -8.65
N ALA A 14 14.24 -6.82 -7.79
CA ALA A 14 14.50 -7.12 -6.40
C ALA A 14 13.94 -6.03 -5.48
N GLU A 15 13.26 -6.45 -4.41
CA GLU A 15 12.95 -5.58 -3.28
C GLU A 15 14.14 -5.63 -2.29
N ILE A 16 14.73 -4.48 -2.01
CA ILE A 16 15.93 -4.35 -1.18
C ILE A 16 15.59 -3.57 0.09
N SER A 17 15.83 -4.17 1.24
CA SER A 17 15.65 -3.51 2.54
C SER A 17 16.80 -2.53 2.84
N SER A 18 16.53 -1.54 3.71
CA SER A 18 17.58 -0.64 4.21
C SER A 18 18.76 -1.39 4.86
N PHE A 19 18.48 -2.54 5.48
CA PHE A 19 19.53 -3.38 6.10
C PHE A 19 20.47 -4.02 5.08
N GLN A 20 19.94 -4.44 3.93
CA GLN A 20 20.77 -4.97 2.84
C GLN A 20 21.59 -3.87 2.18
N LEU A 21 21.04 -2.65 2.11
CA LEU A 21 21.75 -1.50 1.55
C LEU A 21 22.92 -1.03 2.42
N GLU A 22 22.92 -1.29 3.74
CA GLU A 22 24.07 -0.95 4.62
C GLU A 22 25.39 -1.64 4.23
N THR A 23 25.33 -2.76 3.50
CA THR A 23 26.49 -3.62 3.22
C THR A 23 26.80 -3.76 1.73
N ILE A 24 26.20 -2.93 0.89
CA ILE A 24 26.48 -2.97 -0.55
C ILE A 24 27.86 -2.38 -0.85
N GLU A 25 28.59 -3.03 -1.78
CA GLU A 25 29.89 -2.56 -2.29
C GLU A 25 29.81 -2.27 -3.80
N ALA A 26 29.50 -3.29 -4.58
CA ALA A 26 29.46 -3.22 -6.05
C ALA A 26 28.03 -3.34 -6.62
N PHE A 27 27.00 -3.28 -5.77
CA PHE A 27 25.62 -3.33 -6.24
C PHE A 27 25.29 -2.11 -7.09
N HIS A 28 24.96 -2.35 -8.35
CA HIS A 28 24.70 -1.31 -9.36
C HIS A 28 23.41 -1.68 -10.12
N PRO A 29 22.24 -1.21 -9.70
CA PRO A 29 21.02 -1.40 -10.46
C PRO A 29 20.98 -0.40 -11.65
N GLU A 30 20.57 -0.85 -12.83
CA GLU A 30 20.30 0.05 -13.97
C GLU A 30 19.11 0.97 -13.68
N VAL A 31 18.10 0.43 -12.98
CA VAL A 31 16.95 1.20 -12.52
C VAL A 31 16.73 0.96 -11.03
N SER A 32 16.68 2.02 -10.26
CA SER A 32 16.32 2.01 -8.83
C SER A 32 15.02 2.76 -8.58
N ALA A 33 14.39 2.49 -7.44
CA ALA A 33 13.21 3.25 -7.02
C ALA A 33 13.15 3.40 -5.49
N VAL A 34 12.77 4.59 -5.02
CA VAL A 34 12.44 4.85 -3.61
C VAL A 34 11.05 5.47 -3.56
N LEU A 35 10.06 4.67 -3.14
CA LEU A 35 8.65 5.05 -3.23
C LEU A 35 8.24 6.04 -2.13
N ASN A 36 8.79 5.87 -0.94
CA ASN A 36 8.61 6.76 0.20
C ASN A 36 9.69 6.49 1.27
N ILE A 37 9.88 7.48 2.14
CA ILE A 37 10.67 7.35 3.36
C ILE A 37 9.81 7.92 4.48
N THR A 38 9.40 7.06 5.41
CA THR A 38 8.64 7.41 6.62
C THR A 38 9.36 6.80 7.82
N PRO A 39 9.23 7.34 9.03
CA PRO A 39 9.91 6.80 10.20
C PRO A 39 9.66 5.30 10.40
N ASP A 40 10.71 4.50 10.29
CA ASP A 40 10.67 3.06 10.52
C ASP A 40 12.06 2.58 10.90
N HIS A 41 12.14 1.42 11.58
CA HIS A 41 13.39 0.77 11.94
C HIS A 41 14.40 1.65 12.71
N LEU A 42 13.94 2.70 13.43
CA LEU A 42 14.81 3.60 14.19
C LEU A 42 15.50 2.91 15.38
N ASN A 43 14.99 1.78 15.82
CA ASN A 43 15.68 0.90 16.78
C ASN A 43 17.01 0.35 16.22
N ARG A 44 17.17 0.29 14.88
CA ARG A 44 18.41 -0.15 14.22
C ARG A 44 19.21 1.02 13.67
N HIS A 45 18.58 1.93 12.91
CA HIS A 45 19.27 3.06 12.29
C HIS A 45 19.55 4.20 13.26
N HIS A 46 18.89 4.22 14.42
CA HIS A 46 19.00 5.20 15.51
C HIS A 46 18.42 6.57 15.18
N THR A 47 18.63 7.11 13.99
CA THR A 47 18.09 8.40 13.55
C THR A 47 17.48 8.33 12.16
N MET A 48 16.61 9.30 11.83
CA MET A 48 16.03 9.42 10.49
C MET A 48 17.11 9.66 9.44
N GLU A 49 18.13 10.46 9.76
CA GLU A 49 19.25 10.76 8.85
C GLU A 49 19.98 9.49 8.41
N ASN A 50 20.27 8.59 9.37
CA ASN A 50 20.91 7.31 9.06
C ASN A 50 20.00 6.40 8.23
N TYR A 51 18.70 6.39 8.53
CA TYR A 51 17.73 5.60 7.77
C TYR A 51 17.57 6.11 6.35
N ILE A 52 17.49 7.43 6.17
CA ILE A 52 17.47 8.08 4.85
C ILE A 52 18.74 7.74 4.07
N ALA A 53 19.91 7.95 4.67
CA ALA A 53 21.19 7.65 4.03
C ALA A 53 21.31 6.18 3.60
N ALA A 54 20.82 5.25 4.43
CA ALA A 54 20.79 3.82 4.08
C ALA A 54 19.89 3.55 2.86
N LYS A 55 18.72 4.20 2.75
CA LYS A 55 17.84 4.05 1.57
C LYS A 55 18.41 4.72 0.31
N GLU A 56 19.00 5.91 0.46
CA GLU A 56 19.62 6.66 -0.64
C GLU A 56 20.84 5.91 -1.24
N SER A 57 21.52 5.09 -0.44
CA SER A 57 22.68 4.33 -0.90
C SER A 57 22.38 3.33 -2.02
N ILE A 58 21.10 3.05 -2.32
CA ILE A 58 20.69 2.24 -3.48
C ILE A 58 21.26 2.79 -4.80
N THR A 59 21.57 4.08 -4.86
CA THR A 59 22.11 4.76 -6.04
C THR A 59 23.63 5.00 -5.97
N CYS A 60 24.33 4.53 -4.93
CA CYS A 60 25.74 4.91 -4.68
C CYS A 60 26.69 4.54 -5.83
N ASN A 61 26.37 3.52 -6.61
CA ASN A 61 27.15 3.11 -7.79
C ASN A 61 26.45 3.46 -9.11
N GLN A 62 25.29 4.11 -9.09
CA GLN A 62 24.62 4.58 -10.29
C GLN A 62 25.32 5.80 -10.89
N THR A 63 25.11 5.99 -12.18
CA THR A 63 25.65 7.07 -13.00
C THR A 63 24.52 7.81 -13.74
N LYS A 64 24.86 8.78 -14.57
CA LYS A 64 23.89 9.51 -15.41
C LYS A 64 23.20 8.64 -16.49
N GLU A 65 23.74 7.47 -16.76
CA GLU A 65 23.16 6.51 -17.70
C GLU A 65 22.02 5.70 -17.05
N ASP A 66 22.03 5.61 -15.73
CA ASP A 66 21.05 4.86 -14.94
C ASP A 66 19.84 5.73 -14.58
N VAL A 67 18.78 5.08 -14.06
CA VAL A 67 17.52 5.76 -13.69
C VAL A 67 17.20 5.53 -12.22
N CYS A 68 16.71 6.59 -11.55
CA CYS A 68 16.13 6.52 -10.21
C CYS A 68 14.70 7.07 -10.22
N VAL A 69 13.72 6.22 -9.85
CA VAL A 69 12.30 6.57 -9.78
C VAL A 69 11.96 7.02 -8.37
N LEU A 70 11.41 8.23 -8.21
CA LEU A 70 11.19 8.87 -6.92
C LEU A 70 9.79 9.45 -6.79
N ASN A 71 9.21 9.36 -5.59
CA ASN A 71 7.96 10.02 -5.25
C ASN A 71 8.19 11.51 -4.98
N TYR A 72 7.54 12.38 -5.75
CA TYR A 72 7.65 13.83 -5.57
C TYR A 72 6.92 14.34 -4.33
N GLU A 73 5.90 13.60 -3.84
CA GLU A 73 5.10 14.02 -2.68
C GLU A 73 5.78 13.73 -1.33
N ASN A 74 6.71 12.80 -1.31
CA ASN A 74 7.51 12.55 -0.11
C ASN A 74 8.70 13.52 -0.05
N GLU A 75 8.83 14.29 1.02
CA GLU A 75 9.84 15.33 1.16
C GLU A 75 11.28 14.80 1.06
N TYR A 76 11.54 13.62 1.61
CA TYR A 76 12.87 13.01 1.61
C TYR A 76 13.27 12.53 0.22
N THR A 77 12.37 11.83 -0.50
CA THR A 77 12.66 11.38 -1.86
C THR A 77 12.75 12.54 -2.84
N ARG A 78 11.97 13.62 -2.65
CA ARG A 78 12.10 14.83 -3.46
C ARG A 78 13.44 15.52 -3.25
N ALA A 79 13.86 15.71 -1.99
CA ALA A 79 15.17 16.28 -1.67
C ALA A 79 16.32 15.40 -2.15
N PHE A 80 16.14 14.07 -2.10
CA PHE A 80 17.13 13.12 -2.63
C PHE A 80 17.33 13.29 -4.14
N GLY A 81 16.27 13.52 -4.90
CA GLY A 81 16.38 13.70 -6.34
C GLY A 81 17.26 14.87 -6.78
N GLU A 82 17.41 15.92 -5.96
CA GLU A 82 18.29 17.06 -6.25
C GLU A 82 19.78 16.70 -6.25
N LYS A 83 20.16 15.64 -5.54
CA LYS A 83 21.55 15.16 -5.40
C LYS A 83 21.79 13.77 -5.97
N CYS A 84 20.76 13.14 -6.55
CA CYS A 84 20.84 11.80 -7.09
C CYS A 84 21.84 11.73 -8.26
N PRO A 85 22.76 10.75 -8.29
CA PRO A 85 23.73 10.61 -9.38
C PRO A 85 23.08 10.12 -10.69
N ALA A 86 21.95 9.41 -10.61
CA ALA A 86 21.22 8.88 -11.75
C ALA A 86 20.23 9.90 -12.34
N LYS A 87 19.70 9.62 -13.53
CA LYS A 87 18.59 10.35 -14.11
C LYS A 87 17.32 10.12 -13.29
N VAL A 88 16.75 11.18 -12.72
CA VAL A 88 15.56 11.09 -11.90
C VAL A 88 14.30 11.12 -12.76
N ILE A 89 13.38 10.17 -12.50
CA ILE A 89 11.99 10.21 -12.97
C ILE A 89 11.10 10.32 -11.73
N TYR A 90 10.37 11.44 -11.63
CA TYR A 90 9.41 11.62 -10.56
C TYR A 90 8.04 11.06 -10.92
N PHE A 91 7.30 10.62 -9.89
CA PHE A 91 5.85 10.45 -9.96
C PHE A 91 5.16 11.24 -8.86
N SER A 92 3.91 11.66 -9.11
CA SER A 92 3.10 12.46 -8.19
C SER A 92 1.62 12.12 -8.30
N SER A 93 0.97 11.89 -7.16
CA SER A 93 -0.48 11.70 -7.08
C SER A 93 -1.25 13.00 -6.75
N ALA A 94 -0.55 14.08 -6.39
CA ALA A 94 -1.19 15.31 -5.90
C ALA A 94 -0.98 16.53 -6.81
N ARG A 95 -0.05 16.49 -7.74
CA ARG A 95 0.24 17.62 -8.63
C ARG A 95 0.72 17.20 -10.01
N LYS A 96 0.50 18.06 -10.99
CA LYS A 96 1.04 17.91 -12.34
C LYS A 96 2.54 18.15 -12.33
N LEU A 97 3.27 17.33 -13.05
CA LEU A 97 4.70 17.45 -13.27
C LEU A 97 4.97 17.89 -14.71
N GLU A 98 6.02 18.69 -14.92
CA GLU A 98 6.50 19.04 -16.26
C GLU A 98 7.20 17.86 -16.95
N ASN A 99 7.87 17.01 -16.15
CA ASN A 99 8.50 15.77 -16.58
C ASN A 99 8.26 14.68 -15.53
N GLY A 100 7.74 13.51 -15.93
CA GLY A 100 7.43 12.38 -15.07
C GLY A 100 5.99 11.93 -15.16
N LEU A 101 5.58 11.05 -14.26
CA LEU A 101 4.21 10.56 -14.19
C LEU A 101 3.40 11.31 -13.13
N TYR A 102 2.13 11.58 -13.43
CA TYR A 102 1.26 12.22 -12.45
C TYR A 102 -0.20 11.83 -12.64
N LEU A 103 -0.98 12.02 -11.59
CA LEU A 103 -2.43 11.85 -11.61
C LEU A 103 -3.09 13.20 -11.98
N ASP A 104 -3.89 13.23 -13.05
CA ASP A 104 -4.73 14.35 -13.44
C ASP A 104 -6.21 13.96 -13.35
N GLY A 105 -6.86 14.35 -12.28
CA GLY A 105 -8.18 13.83 -11.95
C GLY A 105 -8.12 12.34 -11.68
N GLU A 106 -8.66 11.54 -12.60
CA GLU A 106 -8.65 10.07 -12.52
C GLU A 106 -7.70 9.43 -13.54
N ASP A 107 -6.91 10.21 -14.26
CA ASP A 107 -6.05 9.71 -15.33
C ASP A 107 -4.58 9.76 -14.93
N ILE A 108 -3.90 8.65 -15.14
CA ILE A 108 -2.43 8.60 -15.07
C ILE A 108 -1.88 9.18 -16.37
N CYS A 109 -1.11 10.25 -16.24
CA CYS A 109 -0.47 10.97 -17.34
C CYS A 109 1.05 10.86 -17.24
N LEU A 110 1.70 10.89 -18.40
CA LEU A 110 3.14 10.98 -18.54
C LEU A 110 3.49 12.28 -19.29
N ALA A 111 4.22 13.17 -18.64
CA ALA A 111 4.76 14.37 -19.24
C ALA A 111 6.22 14.19 -19.64
N ARG A 112 6.56 14.64 -20.86
CA ARG A 112 7.95 14.70 -21.39
C ARG A 112 8.07 15.84 -22.38
N ASP A 113 9.05 16.71 -22.17
CA ASP A 113 9.41 17.77 -23.14
C ASP A 113 8.19 18.57 -23.64
N SER A 114 7.31 18.98 -22.73
CA SER A 114 6.06 19.70 -23.00
C SER A 114 4.97 18.86 -23.73
N HIS A 115 5.19 17.57 -23.93
CA HIS A 115 4.18 16.65 -24.42
C HIS A 115 3.57 15.87 -23.25
N ILE A 116 2.26 15.66 -23.29
CA ILE A 116 1.52 14.92 -22.24
C ILE A 116 0.78 13.77 -22.90
N ASP A 117 1.12 12.56 -22.50
CA ASP A 117 0.41 11.35 -22.86
C ASP A 117 -0.54 10.94 -21.73
N ARG A 118 -1.82 10.84 -22.01
CA ARG A 118 -2.81 10.24 -21.12
C ARG A 118 -2.73 8.72 -21.28
N LEU A 119 -2.23 8.03 -20.27
CA LEU A 119 -1.92 6.60 -20.37
C LEU A 119 -3.13 5.71 -20.06
N MET A 120 -3.83 5.95 -18.95
CA MET A 120 -4.96 5.13 -18.52
C MET A 120 -5.77 5.82 -17.42
N ASN A 121 -7.02 5.39 -17.24
CA ASN A 121 -7.82 5.78 -16.09
C ASN A 121 -7.56 4.85 -14.90
N ILE A 122 -7.61 5.37 -13.67
CA ILE A 122 -7.38 4.55 -12.45
C ILE A 122 -8.44 3.47 -12.26
N HIS A 123 -9.64 3.64 -12.80
CA HIS A 123 -10.70 2.64 -12.73
C HIS A 123 -10.49 1.45 -13.70
N ASP A 124 -9.51 1.56 -14.61
CA ASP A 124 -9.08 0.41 -15.44
C ASP A 124 -8.23 -0.60 -14.66
N MET A 125 -7.81 -0.25 -13.43
CA MET A 125 -7.00 -1.11 -12.55
C MET A 125 -7.89 -1.98 -11.65
N ASN A 126 -7.39 -3.16 -11.28
CA ASN A 126 -8.00 -3.97 -10.22
C ASN A 126 -7.45 -3.60 -8.82
N LEU A 127 -6.74 -2.48 -8.71
CA LEU A 127 -6.14 -1.98 -7.48
C LEU A 127 -6.91 -0.76 -7.00
N VAL A 128 -7.10 -0.62 -5.71
CA VAL A 128 -7.80 0.51 -5.11
C VAL A 128 -6.89 1.34 -4.20
N GLY A 129 -7.18 2.63 -4.10
CA GLY A 129 -6.47 3.57 -3.24
C GLY A 129 -5.29 4.26 -3.90
N ILE A 130 -5.04 5.51 -3.45
CA ILE A 130 -4.01 6.38 -4.01
C ILE A 130 -2.59 5.80 -3.90
N CYS A 131 -2.31 5.04 -2.83
CA CYS A 131 -1.03 4.36 -2.67
C CYS A 131 -0.77 3.35 -3.79
N ASN A 132 -1.80 2.68 -4.30
CA ASN A 132 -1.67 1.78 -5.43
C ASN A 132 -1.56 2.52 -6.76
N VAL A 133 -2.18 3.68 -6.91
CA VAL A 133 -1.95 4.56 -8.06
C VAL A 133 -0.49 5.01 -8.12
N GLU A 134 0.10 5.38 -6.98
CA GLU A 134 1.52 5.71 -6.86
C GLU A 134 2.42 4.52 -7.20
N ASN A 135 2.11 3.33 -6.67
CA ASN A 135 2.82 2.10 -7.00
C ASN A 135 2.76 1.78 -8.50
N VAL A 136 1.61 1.99 -9.14
CA VAL A 136 1.44 1.78 -10.59
C VAL A 136 2.25 2.81 -11.38
N MET A 137 2.22 4.09 -11.02
CA MET A 137 3.05 5.11 -11.67
C MET A 137 4.55 4.76 -11.56
N ALA A 138 5.00 4.34 -10.37
CA ALA A 138 6.38 3.89 -10.19
C ALA A 138 6.71 2.67 -11.06
N ALA A 139 5.81 1.68 -11.11
CA ALA A 139 6.00 0.48 -11.94
C ALA A 139 6.06 0.81 -13.43
N ILE A 140 5.22 1.74 -13.91
CA ILE A 140 5.26 2.24 -15.30
C ILE A 140 6.62 2.88 -15.58
N ALA A 141 7.10 3.78 -14.69
CA ALA A 141 8.39 4.45 -14.85
C ALA A 141 9.55 3.45 -14.91
N ILE A 142 9.57 2.47 -13.99
CA ILE A 142 10.60 1.43 -13.92
C ILE A 142 10.60 0.59 -15.21
N ALA A 143 9.44 0.04 -15.59
CA ALA A 143 9.33 -0.84 -16.75
C ALA A 143 9.67 -0.11 -18.06
N GLN A 144 9.27 1.15 -18.18
CA GLN A 144 9.60 1.98 -19.33
C GLN A 144 11.11 2.28 -19.41
N SER A 145 11.77 2.47 -18.27
CA SER A 145 13.23 2.67 -18.20
C SER A 145 14.01 1.41 -18.55
N MET A 146 13.34 0.25 -18.59
CA MET A 146 13.87 -1.03 -19.07
C MET A 146 13.39 -1.36 -20.49
N ASP A 147 13.00 -0.35 -21.28
CA ASP A 147 12.57 -0.46 -22.68
C ASP A 147 11.37 -1.40 -22.92
N VAL A 148 10.56 -1.68 -21.88
CA VAL A 148 9.32 -2.44 -22.05
C VAL A 148 8.29 -1.58 -22.82
N PRO A 149 7.69 -2.09 -23.91
CA PRO A 149 6.70 -1.34 -24.69
C PRO A 149 5.51 -0.89 -23.82
N MET A 150 5.09 0.37 -23.93
CA MET A 150 4.00 0.95 -23.13
C MET A 150 2.71 0.14 -23.23
N GLU A 151 2.38 -0.37 -24.40
CA GLU A 151 1.20 -1.24 -24.59
C GLU A 151 1.25 -2.48 -23.67
N THR A 152 2.42 -3.11 -23.57
CA THR A 152 2.64 -4.27 -22.69
C THR A 152 2.51 -3.88 -21.23
N ILE A 153 3.08 -2.75 -20.83
CA ILE A 153 2.98 -2.21 -19.47
C ILE A 153 1.52 -2.00 -19.09
N LEU A 154 0.78 -1.25 -19.89
CA LEU A 154 -0.63 -0.91 -19.61
C LEU A 154 -1.54 -2.13 -19.61
N LYS A 155 -1.32 -3.08 -20.52
CA LYS A 155 -2.04 -4.36 -20.53
C LYS A 155 -1.79 -5.14 -19.24
N THR A 156 -0.55 -5.18 -18.77
CA THR A 156 -0.16 -5.86 -17.53
C THR A 156 -0.79 -5.20 -16.32
N VAL A 157 -0.71 -3.87 -16.21
CA VAL A 157 -1.32 -3.09 -15.11
C VAL A 157 -2.82 -3.35 -15.02
N LYS A 158 -3.54 -3.32 -16.16
CA LYS A 158 -4.99 -3.57 -16.19
C LYS A 158 -5.38 -4.99 -15.78
N SER A 159 -4.52 -5.96 -16.04
CA SER A 159 -4.75 -7.37 -15.67
C SER A 159 -4.22 -7.75 -14.30
N PHE A 160 -3.37 -6.92 -13.69
CA PHE A 160 -2.74 -7.18 -12.40
C PHE A 160 -3.79 -7.16 -11.29
N LYS A 161 -3.77 -8.19 -10.45
CA LYS A 161 -4.64 -8.28 -9.28
C LYS A 161 -3.85 -7.89 -8.04
N ALA A 162 -4.54 -7.33 -7.04
CA ALA A 162 -3.93 -7.01 -5.76
C ALA A 162 -3.19 -8.22 -5.18
N VAL A 163 -2.07 -7.94 -4.50
CA VAL A 163 -1.39 -8.96 -3.71
C VAL A 163 -2.37 -9.47 -2.66
N GLU A 164 -2.48 -10.78 -2.54
CA GLU A 164 -3.40 -11.42 -1.61
C GLU A 164 -3.26 -10.83 -0.19
N HIS A 165 -4.38 -10.53 0.44
CA HIS A 165 -4.49 -9.91 1.77
C HIS A 165 -4.03 -8.45 1.89
N ARG A 166 -3.78 -7.73 0.79
CA ARG A 166 -3.43 -6.30 0.80
C ARG A 166 -4.47 -5.50 0.01
N ILE A 167 -5.45 -4.92 0.71
CA ILE A 167 -6.58 -4.18 0.14
C ILE A 167 -7.19 -4.94 -1.05
N GLU A 168 -7.24 -6.26 -0.91
CA GLU A 168 -7.67 -7.19 -1.95
C GLU A 168 -9.19 -7.11 -2.10
N PHE A 169 -9.68 -6.78 -3.29
CA PHE A 169 -11.10 -6.94 -3.61
C PHE A 169 -11.45 -8.43 -3.60
N VAL A 170 -12.43 -8.82 -2.79
CA VAL A 170 -12.89 -10.20 -2.68
C VAL A 170 -14.11 -10.45 -3.55
N ALA A 171 -15.18 -9.72 -3.30
CA ALA A 171 -16.43 -9.82 -4.05
C ALA A 171 -17.33 -8.60 -3.80
N SER A 172 -18.36 -8.47 -4.63
CA SER A 172 -19.53 -7.62 -4.34
C SER A 172 -20.73 -8.53 -4.13
N LYS A 173 -21.38 -8.41 -2.97
CA LYS A 173 -22.56 -9.20 -2.59
C LYS A 173 -23.65 -8.28 -2.09
N ARG A 174 -24.85 -8.40 -2.62
CA ARG A 174 -26.01 -7.55 -2.24
C ARG A 174 -25.71 -6.04 -2.31
N GLY A 175 -24.87 -5.62 -3.25
CA GLY A 175 -24.45 -4.22 -3.41
C GLY A 175 -23.43 -3.75 -2.38
N VAL A 176 -22.91 -4.62 -1.51
CA VAL A 176 -21.80 -4.36 -0.56
C VAL A 176 -20.50 -4.89 -1.17
N VAL A 177 -19.43 -4.11 -1.06
CA VAL A 177 -18.11 -4.50 -1.54
C VAL A 177 -17.22 -4.97 -0.38
N TYR A 178 -16.56 -6.11 -0.55
CA TYR A 178 -15.74 -6.73 0.50
C TYR A 178 -14.26 -6.64 0.13
N TYR A 179 -13.46 -6.08 1.06
CA TYR A 179 -12.01 -5.94 0.91
C TYR A 179 -11.25 -6.66 2.03
N ASN A 180 -10.24 -7.43 1.63
CA ASN A 180 -9.35 -8.16 2.52
C ASN A 180 -7.99 -7.45 2.61
N ASP A 181 -7.74 -6.83 3.74
CA ASP A 181 -6.47 -6.19 4.08
C ASP A 181 -5.87 -6.83 5.36
N SER A 182 -5.99 -8.15 5.47
CA SER A 182 -5.50 -8.90 6.64
C SER A 182 -4.00 -8.72 6.89
N LYS A 183 -3.22 -8.33 5.88
CA LYS A 183 -1.80 -8.01 5.98
C LYS A 183 -1.52 -6.70 6.73
N ALA A 184 -2.52 -5.86 6.97
CA ALA A 184 -2.42 -4.68 7.83
C ALA A 184 -2.30 -5.08 9.30
N THR A 185 -1.12 -5.55 9.69
CA THR A 185 -0.80 -6.06 11.04
C THR A 185 -0.24 -5.00 11.99
N ASN A 186 -0.28 -3.73 11.58
CA ASN A 186 0.09 -2.55 12.33
C ASN A 186 -0.78 -1.34 11.91
N PRO A 187 -0.82 -0.25 12.71
CA PRO A 187 -1.63 0.93 12.41
C PRO A 187 -1.28 1.60 11.08
N ASP A 188 0.00 1.74 10.74
CA ASP A 188 0.45 2.43 9.52
C ASP A 188 -0.11 1.76 8.25
N ALA A 189 -0.08 0.43 8.21
CA ALA A 189 -0.66 -0.32 7.10
C ALA A 189 -2.19 -0.14 7.06
N ALA A 190 -2.87 -0.18 8.21
CA ALA A 190 -4.33 -0.03 8.28
C ALA A 190 -4.80 1.39 7.92
N ILE A 191 -3.98 2.42 8.13
CA ILE A 191 -4.22 3.78 7.63
C ILE A 191 -4.37 3.76 6.11
N GLN A 192 -3.51 3.03 5.39
CA GLN A 192 -3.61 2.92 3.93
C GLN A 192 -4.88 2.16 3.51
N GLY A 193 -5.26 1.11 4.27
CA GLY A 193 -6.51 0.38 4.04
C GLY A 193 -7.73 1.29 4.10
N ILE A 194 -7.88 2.08 5.16
CA ILE A 194 -9.04 2.97 5.28
C ILE A 194 -8.99 4.17 4.32
N LYS A 195 -7.80 4.72 4.05
CA LYS A 195 -7.65 5.80 3.05
C LYS A 195 -8.05 5.35 1.64
N ALA A 196 -7.86 4.07 1.32
CA ALA A 196 -8.25 3.51 0.03
C ALA A 196 -9.76 3.37 -0.16
N MET A 197 -10.56 3.46 0.90
CA MET A 197 -12.03 3.38 0.79
C MET A 197 -12.62 4.68 0.27
N ASP A 198 -13.51 4.55 -0.71
CA ASP A 198 -14.23 5.65 -1.40
C ASP A 198 -15.70 5.76 -0.99
N ARG A 199 -16.14 4.93 -0.02
CA ARG A 199 -17.53 4.78 0.40
C ARG A 199 -17.65 4.52 1.90
N PRO A 200 -18.87 4.64 2.48
CA PRO A 200 -19.09 4.28 3.88
C PRO A 200 -18.62 2.85 4.14
N THR A 201 -17.90 2.65 5.23
CA THR A 201 -17.18 1.39 5.48
C THR A 201 -17.55 0.82 6.85
N VAL A 202 -17.85 -0.47 6.89
CA VAL A 202 -17.90 -1.27 8.12
C VAL A 202 -16.52 -1.92 8.28
N LEU A 203 -15.80 -1.57 9.35
CA LEU A 203 -14.41 -1.94 9.56
C LEU A 203 -14.25 -3.01 10.62
N ILE A 204 -13.52 -4.09 10.32
CA ILE A 204 -13.04 -5.06 11.32
C ILE A 204 -11.64 -4.67 11.75
N GLY A 205 -11.47 -4.39 13.06
CA GLY A 205 -10.20 -4.03 13.67
C GLY A 205 -9.88 -4.87 14.91
N GLY A 206 -8.59 -4.83 15.30
CA GLY A 206 -8.12 -5.50 16.51
C GLY A 206 -7.46 -6.87 16.27
N GLY A 207 -6.94 -7.43 17.35
CA GLY A 207 -6.17 -8.67 17.34
C GLY A 207 -5.20 -8.75 18.52
N TYR A 208 -3.96 -9.20 18.26
CA TYR A 208 -2.90 -9.32 19.26
C TYR A 208 -2.25 -7.97 19.56
N ASP A 209 -2.01 -7.67 20.83
CA ASP A 209 -1.40 -6.40 21.26
C ASP A 209 0.14 -6.43 21.14
N LYS A 210 0.66 -5.62 20.22
CA LYS A 210 2.09 -5.31 20.07
C LYS A 210 2.47 -4.01 20.78
N GLN A 211 1.60 -3.48 21.65
CA GLN A 211 1.76 -2.20 22.34
C GLN A 211 1.77 -0.99 21.41
N ASN A 212 1.10 -1.10 20.25
CA ASN A 212 0.94 0.02 19.33
C ASN A 212 -0.01 1.09 19.89
N GLU A 213 0.18 2.33 19.48
CA GLU A 213 -0.79 3.41 19.61
C GLU A 213 -1.70 3.45 18.36
N TYR A 214 -2.94 3.97 18.51
CA TYR A 214 -3.96 3.88 17.46
C TYR A 214 -4.53 5.24 17.05
N ASP A 215 -4.04 6.34 17.64
CA ASP A 215 -4.57 7.68 17.43
C ASP A 215 -4.54 8.11 15.95
N GLU A 216 -3.42 7.91 15.28
CA GLU A 216 -3.27 8.26 13.86
C GLU A 216 -4.16 7.41 12.95
N TRP A 217 -4.32 6.12 13.28
CA TRP A 217 -5.23 5.25 12.54
C TRP A 217 -6.69 5.68 12.70
N ILE A 218 -7.12 5.98 13.92
CA ILE A 218 -8.49 6.44 14.18
C ILE A 218 -8.72 7.81 13.53
N ALA A 219 -7.75 8.72 13.58
CA ALA A 219 -7.83 10.03 12.90
C ALA A 219 -8.00 9.87 11.38
N ALA A 220 -7.38 8.84 10.78
CA ALA A 220 -7.50 8.57 9.35
C ALA A 220 -8.89 8.05 8.91
N PHE A 221 -9.81 7.77 9.83
CA PHE A 221 -11.17 7.36 9.47
C PHE A 221 -11.94 8.45 8.71
N ASP A 222 -11.71 9.71 9.04
CA ASP A 222 -12.23 10.88 8.33
C ASP A 222 -13.71 10.75 7.91
N GLY A 223 -14.54 10.24 8.82
CA GLY A 223 -15.97 10.02 8.60
C GLY A 223 -16.33 8.81 7.73
N LYS A 224 -15.38 8.08 7.19
CA LYS A 224 -15.63 6.92 6.31
C LYS A 224 -16.13 5.68 7.06
N VAL A 225 -15.71 5.49 8.32
CA VAL A 225 -16.08 4.32 9.12
C VAL A 225 -17.45 4.53 9.76
N LYS A 226 -18.49 3.91 9.20
CA LYS A 226 -19.87 3.98 9.72
C LYS A 226 -20.12 3.04 10.90
N CYS A 227 -19.38 1.93 10.99
CA CYS A 227 -19.43 0.99 12.09
C CYS A 227 -18.06 0.35 12.29
N PHE A 228 -17.59 0.28 13.52
CA PHE A 228 -16.29 -0.26 13.88
C PHE A 228 -16.46 -1.53 14.72
N VAL A 229 -16.15 -2.68 14.15
CA VAL A 229 -16.25 -3.99 14.79
C VAL A 229 -14.90 -4.41 15.32
N LEU A 230 -14.79 -4.63 16.62
CA LEU A 230 -13.53 -4.86 17.32
C LEU A 230 -13.44 -6.27 17.87
N ILE A 231 -12.27 -6.91 17.65
CA ILE A 231 -11.96 -8.27 18.08
C ILE A 231 -10.63 -8.35 18.83
N GLY A 232 -10.42 -9.46 19.51
CA GLY A 232 -9.13 -9.85 20.12
C GLY A 232 -8.72 -9.03 21.34
N GLN A 233 -7.44 -9.12 21.69
CA GLN A 233 -6.89 -8.54 22.94
C GLN A 233 -6.95 -7.02 22.97
N THR A 234 -6.84 -6.37 21.81
CA THR A 234 -6.76 -4.91 21.68
C THR A 234 -8.12 -4.22 21.66
N LYS A 235 -9.23 -4.96 21.65
CA LYS A 235 -10.58 -4.41 21.43
C LYS A 235 -10.91 -3.26 22.39
N GLU A 236 -10.61 -3.38 23.67
CA GLU A 236 -10.90 -2.32 24.66
C GLU A 236 -9.98 -1.11 24.51
N LYS A 237 -8.67 -1.33 24.25
CA LYS A 237 -7.69 -0.26 24.03
C LYS A 237 -8.07 0.58 22.81
N ILE A 238 -8.37 -0.10 21.69
CA ILE A 238 -8.77 0.57 20.44
C ILE A 238 -10.11 1.29 20.63
N ALA A 239 -11.08 0.68 21.32
CA ALA A 239 -12.38 1.32 21.58
C ALA A 239 -12.24 2.58 22.45
N ALA A 240 -11.35 2.58 23.45
CA ALA A 240 -11.09 3.75 24.28
C ALA A 240 -10.50 4.89 23.45
N CYS A 241 -9.52 4.60 22.59
CA CYS A 241 -8.93 5.55 21.66
C CYS A 241 -10.00 6.09 20.68
N ALA A 242 -10.79 5.20 20.06
CA ALA A 242 -11.82 5.61 19.12
C ALA A 242 -12.89 6.52 19.76
N LYS A 243 -13.31 6.23 20.99
CA LYS A 243 -14.24 7.08 21.73
C LYS A 243 -13.64 8.45 22.04
N ALA A 244 -12.35 8.53 22.37
CA ALA A 244 -11.65 9.79 22.58
C ALA A 244 -11.62 10.68 21.33
N HIS A 245 -11.62 10.05 20.14
CA HIS A 245 -11.75 10.70 18.83
C HIS A 245 -13.20 10.88 18.35
N GLY A 246 -14.20 10.64 19.22
CA GLY A 246 -15.62 10.86 18.90
C GLY A 246 -16.30 9.75 18.11
N ILE A 247 -15.66 8.59 17.91
CA ILE A 247 -16.26 7.43 17.26
C ILE A 247 -17.16 6.71 18.28
N SER A 248 -18.47 6.65 18.00
CA SER A 248 -19.46 6.08 18.92
C SER A 248 -20.05 4.74 18.46
N ASN A 249 -20.07 4.48 17.14
CA ASN A 249 -20.64 3.25 16.61
C ASN A 249 -19.60 2.11 16.62
N ILE A 250 -19.35 1.58 17.82
CA ILE A 250 -18.38 0.52 18.08
C ILE A 250 -19.14 -0.72 18.56
N VAL A 251 -18.83 -1.87 17.96
CA VAL A 251 -19.41 -3.17 18.31
C VAL A 251 -18.26 -4.13 18.65
N TYR A 252 -18.43 -4.90 19.70
CA TYR A 252 -17.46 -5.92 20.11
C TYR A 252 -17.91 -7.29 19.60
N ALA A 253 -16.96 -8.11 19.21
CA ALA A 253 -17.16 -9.50 18.90
C ALA A 253 -16.13 -10.38 19.64
N ASP A 254 -16.52 -11.59 20.00
CA ASP A 254 -15.65 -12.54 20.68
C ASP A 254 -14.98 -13.50 19.70
N THR A 255 -15.61 -13.74 18.54
CA THR A 255 -15.05 -14.56 17.48
C THR A 255 -14.95 -13.80 16.16
N PHE A 256 -14.09 -14.27 15.27
CA PHE A 256 -13.93 -13.66 13.94
C PHE A 256 -15.17 -13.86 13.07
N LYS A 257 -15.84 -15.02 13.19
CA LYS A 257 -17.10 -15.27 12.48
C LYS A 257 -18.22 -14.32 12.94
N GLU A 258 -18.33 -14.10 14.24
CA GLU A 258 -19.28 -13.14 14.80
C GLU A 258 -18.98 -11.72 14.30
N ALA A 259 -17.71 -11.29 14.29
CA ALA A 259 -17.34 -9.99 13.74
C ALA A 259 -17.74 -9.84 12.27
N PHE A 260 -17.53 -10.88 11.49
CA PHE A 260 -17.96 -10.90 10.09
C PHE A 260 -19.48 -10.81 9.95
N ASP A 261 -20.24 -11.59 10.73
CA ASP A 261 -21.70 -11.57 10.69
C ASP A 261 -22.26 -10.20 11.08
N ILE A 262 -21.70 -9.57 12.11
CA ILE A 262 -22.03 -8.18 12.48
C ILE A 262 -21.78 -7.22 11.31
N CYS A 263 -20.66 -7.38 10.59
CA CYS A 263 -20.38 -6.54 9.43
C CYS A 263 -21.42 -6.71 8.33
N VAL A 264 -21.83 -7.95 8.05
CA VAL A 264 -22.88 -8.24 7.05
C VAL A 264 -24.21 -7.61 7.46
N ASP A 265 -24.59 -7.69 8.74
CA ASP A 265 -25.84 -7.12 9.25
C ASP A 265 -25.86 -5.58 9.28
N ARG A 266 -24.68 -4.95 9.38
CA ARG A 266 -24.54 -3.48 9.47
C ARG A 266 -24.28 -2.80 8.13
N ALA A 267 -23.82 -3.55 7.14
CA ALA A 267 -23.56 -3.03 5.81
C ALA A 267 -24.85 -2.93 4.98
N GLU A 268 -24.96 -1.88 4.20
CA GLU A 268 -26.06 -1.62 3.28
C GLU A 268 -25.53 -1.53 1.85
N ALA A 269 -26.38 -1.66 0.86
CA ALA A 269 -25.98 -1.50 -0.54
C ALA A 269 -25.29 -0.14 -0.76
N GLY A 270 -24.12 -0.14 -1.36
CA GLY A 270 -23.25 1.03 -1.53
C GLY A 270 -22.10 1.11 -0.51
N ASP A 271 -22.13 0.31 0.56
CA ASP A 271 -21.06 0.27 1.55
C ASP A 271 -19.90 -0.64 1.15
N ALA A 272 -18.81 -0.53 1.91
CA ALA A 272 -17.74 -1.52 1.95
C ALA A 272 -17.68 -2.23 3.31
N VAL A 273 -17.29 -3.50 3.30
CA VAL A 273 -16.78 -4.22 4.48
C VAL A 273 -15.28 -4.40 4.31
N LEU A 274 -14.51 -3.86 5.24
CA LEU A 274 -13.05 -3.89 5.21
C LEU A 274 -12.49 -4.68 6.40
N LEU A 275 -11.75 -5.74 6.12
CA LEU A 275 -10.87 -6.36 7.10
C LEU A 275 -9.52 -5.66 7.06
N SER A 276 -9.26 -4.70 7.96
CA SER A 276 -7.96 -4.01 8.09
C SER A 276 -7.63 -3.83 9.58
N PRO A 277 -7.07 -4.89 10.21
CA PRO A 277 -7.13 -5.06 11.65
C PRO A 277 -6.23 -4.14 12.47
N ALA A 278 -5.22 -3.50 11.89
CA ALA A 278 -4.15 -2.75 12.57
C ALA A 278 -3.35 -3.57 13.62
N CYS A 279 -3.61 -4.86 13.72
CA CYS A 279 -3.06 -5.76 14.74
C CYS A 279 -2.61 -7.08 14.14
N ALA A 280 -1.61 -7.70 14.77
CA ALA A 280 -1.23 -9.06 14.41
C ALA A 280 -2.38 -10.05 14.66
N SER A 281 -2.38 -11.13 13.91
CA SER A 281 -3.42 -12.18 13.99
C SER A 281 -3.22 -13.18 15.14
N TRP A 282 -2.06 -13.14 15.80
CA TRP A 282 -1.68 -14.11 16.82
C TRP A 282 -2.71 -14.20 17.95
N GLY A 283 -2.82 -15.39 18.55
CA GLY A 283 -3.79 -15.68 19.59
C GLY A 283 -5.18 -16.07 19.07
N MET A 284 -5.56 -15.64 17.87
CA MET A 284 -6.78 -16.06 17.18
C MET A 284 -6.49 -16.89 15.94
N PHE A 285 -5.37 -16.63 15.25
CA PHE A 285 -4.97 -17.29 14.01
C PHE A 285 -3.46 -17.59 14.03
N PRO A 286 -2.99 -18.62 13.31
CA PRO A 286 -1.56 -18.91 13.17
C PRO A 286 -0.78 -17.77 12.51
N ASN A 287 -1.39 -17.11 11.52
CA ASN A 287 -0.81 -16.00 10.77
C ASN A 287 -1.92 -15.15 10.10
N TYR A 288 -1.54 -14.04 9.46
CA TYR A 288 -2.49 -13.15 8.80
C TYR A 288 -3.09 -13.77 7.52
N GLU A 289 -2.38 -14.69 6.89
CA GLU A 289 -2.86 -15.38 5.68
C GLU A 289 -4.07 -16.26 6.00
N VAL A 290 -4.04 -16.98 7.12
CA VAL A 290 -5.19 -17.78 7.57
C VAL A 290 -6.37 -16.88 7.86
N ARG A 291 -6.19 -15.80 8.64
CA ARG A 291 -7.24 -14.81 8.90
C ARG A 291 -7.85 -14.24 7.61
N GLY A 292 -7.01 -13.92 6.63
CA GLY A 292 -7.47 -13.38 5.36
C GLY A 292 -8.20 -14.42 4.49
N ARG A 293 -7.78 -15.68 4.50
CA ARG A 293 -8.50 -16.78 3.82
C ARG A 293 -9.85 -17.06 4.43
N ASP A 294 -9.95 -17.10 5.76
CA ASP A 294 -11.23 -17.29 6.44
C ASP A 294 -12.21 -16.15 6.11
N PHE A 295 -11.72 -14.91 6.05
CA PHE A 295 -12.54 -13.78 5.60
C PHE A 295 -13.08 -13.99 4.18
N LYS A 296 -12.20 -14.37 3.25
CA LYS A 296 -12.58 -14.64 1.85
C LYS A 296 -13.58 -15.79 1.75
N GLU A 297 -13.40 -16.83 2.55
CA GLU A 297 -14.33 -17.97 2.60
C GLU A 297 -15.71 -17.53 3.08
N PHE A 298 -15.80 -16.74 4.16
CA PHE A 298 -17.07 -16.22 4.65
C PHE A 298 -17.76 -15.32 3.59
N VAL A 299 -17.02 -14.45 2.93
CA VAL A 299 -17.58 -13.61 1.85
C VAL A 299 -18.12 -14.47 0.70
N ASN A 300 -17.38 -15.50 0.29
CA ASN A 300 -17.79 -16.36 -0.83
C ASN A 300 -19.01 -17.25 -0.50
N GLN A 301 -19.28 -17.49 0.78
CA GLN A 301 -20.47 -18.22 1.25
C GLN A 301 -21.73 -17.35 1.28
N LEU A 302 -21.61 -16.01 1.16
CA LEU A 302 -22.77 -15.13 1.09
C LEU A 302 -23.54 -15.36 -0.22
N GLU A 303 -24.87 -15.38 -0.12
CA GLU A 303 -25.75 -15.37 -1.30
C GLU A 303 -25.57 -14.08 -2.12
N GLU A 304 -25.89 -14.13 -3.41
CA GLU A 304 -25.78 -12.97 -4.32
C GLU A 304 -26.80 -11.87 -4.01
#